data_289a4c38b9a2412b5bfab99bfb92c5bd
#
_entry.id   289a4c38b9a2412b5bfab99bfb92c5bd
#
_cell.length_a   1.000
_cell.length_b   1.000
_cell.length_c   1.000
_cell.angle_alpha   90.00
_cell.angle_beta   90.00
_cell.angle_gamma   90.00
#
_symmetry.space_group_name_H-M   'P 1'
#
loop_
_entity.id
_entity.type
_entity.pdbx_description
1 polymer ?
#
loop_
_entity_poly.entity_id
_entity_poly.type
_entity_poly.pdbx_seq_one_letter_code
_entity_poly.pdbx_strand_id
1 'polypeptide(L)'
;MQRTEKYFEQDAFRTGCESVILAAEPDEKTGGGRIALDGTVFYPEGGGQPADRGTLTLPDGTVLRVLDVHEQAGVIWHTVDALPAAAAPGAAVTGCIDWGWRFDKMQQHTGEHILSGILHQMFGAENVGFHVGTEVVRMDTSVPISPEGLRQAELAANRIVWQDVPVLISYPTREELAALVYRSKKEIEGQVRIVTIPGADVCACCGTHTRTTGQVGQIKILASENYKGGVRLSVVCGARALAAAQAMRARQADIGALLSAKADQTAVAVHRVYDEYTALKFTHFGLCSQLFDALAQLTAPDADAIRTLPGLDPDGLHRLAVRLTEATTGLCAALTPTEKGTGYCLARRDGDVRALTKALNAALNGRGGGKPGICQGSCAATPEQVEAFLREQK
;
A
#
# COMPACT_ATOMS: atom_id res chain seq x y z
N MET A 1 -0.19 42.27 -9.13
CA MET A 1 0.12 41.50 -10.38
C MET A 1 -1.20 41.23 -11.06
N GLN A 2 -1.24 41.16 -12.41
CA GLN A 2 -2.40 40.74 -13.17
C GLN A 2 -2.74 39.30 -12.83
N ARG A 3 -4.06 38.95 -12.81
CA ARG A 3 -4.50 37.56 -12.63
C ARG A 3 -4.15 36.74 -13.87
N THR A 4 -3.78 35.47 -13.68
CA THR A 4 -3.53 34.54 -14.77
C THR A 4 -4.84 34.09 -15.42
N GLU A 5 -4.94 34.12 -16.74
CA GLU A 5 -6.06 33.54 -17.47
C GLU A 5 -5.96 32.02 -17.47
N LYS A 6 -7.06 31.36 -17.11
CA LYS A 6 -7.10 29.90 -16.91
C LYS A 6 -7.66 29.19 -18.14
N TYR A 7 -6.81 28.86 -19.11
CA TYR A 7 -7.23 28.18 -20.34
C TYR A 7 -7.76 26.78 -20.09
N PHE A 8 -7.26 26.09 -19.04
CA PHE A 8 -7.76 24.77 -18.65
C PHE A 8 -9.21 24.78 -18.12
N GLU A 9 -9.73 25.91 -17.68
CA GLU A 9 -11.16 26.06 -17.31
C GLU A 9 -12.05 26.21 -18.55
N GLN A 10 -11.52 26.80 -19.64
CA GLN A 10 -12.22 26.97 -20.91
C GLN A 10 -12.25 25.65 -21.69
N ASP A 11 -11.10 24.98 -21.80
CA ASP A 11 -10.98 23.64 -22.38
C ASP A 11 -9.90 22.83 -21.66
N ALA A 12 -10.31 21.85 -20.85
CA ALA A 12 -9.40 20.96 -20.14
C ALA A 12 -8.55 20.07 -21.07
N PHE A 13 -8.90 19.98 -22.35
CA PHE A 13 -8.18 19.22 -23.39
C PHE A 13 -7.14 20.06 -24.14
N ARG A 14 -7.08 21.35 -23.91
CA ARG A 14 -6.04 22.20 -24.49
C ARG A 14 -4.67 21.85 -23.89
N THR A 15 -3.74 21.44 -24.74
CA THR A 15 -2.43 20.92 -24.31
C THR A 15 -1.31 21.93 -24.35
N GLY A 16 -1.50 23.06 -25.08
CA GLY A 16 -0.49 24.09 -25.22
C GLY A 16 -1.05 25.50 -25.22
N CYS A 17 -0.19 26.47 -24.87
CA CYS A 17 -0.48 27.90 -24.93
C CYS A 17 0.76 28.70 -25.29
N GLU A 18 0.54 29.84 -25.91
CA GLU A 18 1.50 30.94 -25.98
C GLU A 18 1.14 31.94 -24.89
N SER A 19 2.11 32.45 -24.16
CA SER A 19 1.92 33.28 -22.99
C SER A 19 3.10 34.22 -22.79
N VAL A 20 2.94 35.20 -21.92
CA VAL A 20 3.97 36.16 -21.55
C VAL A 20 4.30 35.97 -20.06
N ILE A 21 5.57 35.99 -19.74
CA ILE A 21 6.06 35.94 -18.35
C ILE A 21 5.71 37.24 -17.63
N LEU A 22 4.90 37.17 -16.60
CA LEU A 22 4.56 38.31 -15.72
C LEU A 22 5.58 38.53 -14.63
N ALA A 23 6.13 37.45 -14.09
CA ALA A 23 7.15 37.46 -13.06
C ALA A 23 7.99 36.19 -13.08
N ALA A 24 9.23 36.30 -12.64
CA ALA A 24 10.13 35.17 -12.47
C ALA A 24 10.91 35.36 -11.15
N GLU A 25 10.91 34.35 -10.31
CA GLU A 25 11.55 34.38 -8.98
C GLU A 25 12.48 33.19 -8.84
N PRO A 26 13.79 33.38 -8.60
CA PRO A 26 14.73 32.30 -8.44
C PRO A 26 14.54 31.54 -7.13
N ASP A 27 14.84 30.26 -7.13
CA ASP A 27 15.06 29.45 -5.94
C ASP A 27 16.55 29.14 -5.81
N GLU A 28 17.23 29.87 -4.93
CA GLU A 28 18.68 29.76 -4.71
C GLU A 28 19.11 28.37 -4.21
N LYS A 29 18.18 27.58 -3.64
CA LYS A 29 18.49 26.26 -3.09
C LYS A 29 18.53 25.16 -4.16
N THR A 30 17.70 25.30 -5.18
CA THR A 30 17.56 24.25 -6.22
C THR A 30 18.21 24.64 -7.56
N GLY A 31 18.57 25.91 -7.76
CA GLY A 31 19.00 26.46 -9.05
C GLY A 31 17.85 26.63 -10.05
N GLY A 32 16.64 26.27 -9.66
CA GLY A 32 15.41 26.50 -10.39
C GLY A 32 14.75 27.82 -10.03
N GLY A 33 13.42 27.88 -10.15
CA GLY A 33 12.64 29.05 -9.79
C GLY A 33 11.16 28.84 -10.02
N ARG A 34 10.41 29.93 -9.94
CA ARG A 34 9.00 29.94 -10.28
C ARG A 34 8.66 31.07 -11.25
N ILE A 35 7.81 30.77 -12.20
CA ILE A 35 7.38 31.68 -13.26
C ILE A 35 5.88 31.89 -13.20
N ALA A 36 5.42 33.15 -13.21
CA ALA A 36 4.01 33.51 -13.36
C ALA A 36 3.74 33.93 -14.80
N LEU A 37 2.63 33.43 -15.39
CA LEU A 37 2.22 33.70 -16.77
C LEU A 37 0.94 34.55 -16.79
N ASP A 38 0.72 35.30 -17.89
CA ASP A 38 -0.51 36.03 -18.15
C ASP A 38 -1.70 35.10 -18.45
N GLY A 39 -1.44 33.92 -19.02
CA GLY A 39 -2.40 32.84 -19.26
C GLY A 39 -1.73 31.48 -19.24
N THR A 40 -2.47 30.42 -18.88
CA THR A 40 -1.86 29.07 -18.79
C THR A 40 -2.86 27.95 -19.05
N VAL A 41 -2.34 26.86 -19.66
CA VAL A 41 -3.03 25.57 -19.78
C VAL A 41 -2.76 24.66 -18.57
N PHE A 42 -1.77 24.99 -17.73
CA PHE A 42 -1.38 24.18 -16.60
C PHE A 42 -2.37 24.30 -15.44
N TYR A 43 -2.96 23.21 -15.01
CA TYR A 43 -3.83 23.12 -13.84
C TYR A 43 -2.98 23.21 -12.56
N PRO A 44 -3.27 24.15 -11.65
CA PRO A 44 -2.62 24.22 -10.36
C PRO A 44 -3.19 23.15 -9.42
N GLU A 45 -2.38 22.68 -8.45
CA GLU A 45 -2.88 21.76 -7.43
C GLU A 45 -4.11 22.34 -6.73
N GLY A 46 -5.18 21.56 -6.70
CA GLY A 46 -6.41 22.02 -6.06
C GLY A 46 -7.51 20.94 -6.04
N GLY A 47 -8.45 21.06 -5.10
CA GLY A 47 -9.59 20.16 -5.01
C GLY A 47 -9.26 18.66 -4.88
N GLY A 48 -8.06 18.32 -4.36
CA GLY A 48 -7.58 16.94 -4.25
C GLY A 48 -6.97 16.38 -5.53
N GLN A 49 -6.86 17.18 -6.59
CA GLN A 49 -6.17 16.83 -7.83
C GLN A 49 -4.77 17.45 -7.84
N PRO A 50 -3.69 16.69 -8.11
CA PRO A 50 -2.34 17.20 -8.26
C PRO A 50 -2.20 18.17 -9.45
N ALA A 51 -1.21 19.06 -9.36
CA ALA A 51 -0.83 19.96 -10.43
C ALA A 51 -0.40 19.24 -11.71
N ASP A 52 -0.50 19.96 -12.83
CA ASP A 52 0.10 19.49 -14.08
C ASP A 52 1.61 19.57 -14.07
N ARG A 53 2.18 18.84 -15.01
CA ARG A 53 3.60 18.84 -15.39
C ARG A 53 3.72 19.12 -16.88
N GLY A 54 4.92 19.47 -17.33
CA GLY A 54 5.17 19.70 -18.73
C GLY A 54 6.41 20.57 -18.95
N THR A 55 6.37 21.43 -19.96
CA THR A 55 7.48 22.28 -20.36
C THR A 55 7.06 23.70 -20.67
N LEU A 56 7.96 24.66 -20.41
CA LEU A 56 7.91 26.02 -20.92
C LEU A 56 9.11 26.22 -21.87
N THR A 57 8.86 26.59 -23.11
CA THR A 57 9.89 26.79 -24.12
C THR A 57 10.03 28.31 -24.40
N LEU A 58 11.24 28.84 -24.23
CA LEU A 58 11.57 30.22 -24.51
C LEU A 58 11.85 30.44 -26.01
N PRO A 59 11.81 31.68 -26.53
CA PRO A 59 12.03 31.98 -27.95
C PRO A 59 13.38 31.55 -28.50
N ASP A 60 14.41 31.44 -27.65
CA ASP A 60 15.73 30.96 -28.01
C ASP A 60 15.83 29.42 -28.10
N GLY A 61 14.71 28.71 -27.85
CA GLY A 61 14.65 27.24 -27.84
C GLY A 61 14.99 26.61 -26.49
N THR A 62 15.30 27.39 -25.47
CA THR A 62 15.55 26.87 -24.11
C THR A 62 14.27 26.24 -23.55
N VAL A 63 14.35 25.01 -23.07
CA VAL A 63 13.22 24.26 -22.50
C VAL A 63 13.39 24.16 -20.99
N LEU A 64 12.39 24.62 -20.25
CA LEU A 64 12.28 24.53 -18.81
C LEU A 64 11.26 23.44 -18.46
N ARG A 65 11.57 22.51 -17.56
CA ARG A 65 10.60 21.54 -17.08
C ARG A 65 9.74 22.14 -15.97
N VAL A 66 8.43 22.07 -16.12
CA VAL A 66 7.46 22.44 -15.08
C VAL A 66 7.29 21.22 -14.15
N LEU A 67 7.70 21.37 -12.90
CA LEU A 67 7.70 20.35 -11.89
C LEU A 67 6.43 20.38 -11.04
N ASP A 68 5.88 21.59 -10.82
CA ASP A 68 4.71 21.82 -9.98
C ASP A 68 4.04 23.14 -10.35
N VAL A 69 2.74 23.28 -10.03
CA VAL A 69 1.95 24.48 -10.34
C VAL A 69 1.02 24.80 -9.17
N HIS A 70 1.08 26.05 -8.68
CA HIS A 70 0.24 26.54 -7.57
C HIS A 70 -0.42 27.85 -7.89
N GLU A 71 -1.62 28.06 -7.38
CA GLU A 71 -2.33 29.34 -7.45
C GLU A 71 -2.17 30.13 -6.15
N GLN A 72 -1.79 31.40 -6.25
CA GLN A 72 -1.71 32.34 -5.12
C GLN A 72 -2.34 33.66 -5.52
N ALA A 73 -3.42 34.06 -4.84
CA ALA A 73 -4.14 35.31 -5.08
C ALA A 73 -4.56 35.53 -6.53
N GLY A 74 -4.95 34.47 -7.26
CA GLY A 74 -5.38 34.52 -8.65
C GLY A 74 -4.22 34.53 -9.66
N VAL A 75 -2.98 34.39 -9.21
CA VAL A 75 -1.78 34.24 -10.06
C VAL A 75 -1.33 32.78 -9.99
N ILE A 76 -1.10 32.18 -11.16
CA ILE A 76 -0.64 30.79 -11.27
C ILE A 76 0.87 30.79 -11.45
N TRP A 77 1.57 30.13 -10.52
CA TRP A 77 3.00 29.99 -10.47
C TRP A 77 3.42 28.60 -10.91
N HIS A 78 4.37 28.55 -11.85
CA HIS A 78 4.94 27.33 -12.40
C HIS A 78 6.34 27.15 -11.81
N THR A 79 6.56 26.14 -11.00
CA THR A 79 7.89 25.78 -10.47
C THR A 79 8.69 25.08 -11.58
N VAL A 80 9.85 25.63 -11.92
CA VAL A 80 10.70 25.14 -13.00
C VAL A 80 12.06 24.66 -12.50
N ASP A 81 12.65 23.72 -13.21
CA ASP A 81 13.93 23.08 -12.87
C ASP A 81 15.15 24.00 -13.08
N ALA A 82 15.01 25.03 -13.92
CA ALA A 82 16.04 26.04 -14.18
C ALA A 82 15.40 27.41 -14.43
N LEU A 83 16.10 28.51 -14.09
CA LEU A 83 15.64 29.87 -14.36
C LEU A 83 16.75 30.67 -15.07
N PRO A 84 16.89 30.56 -16.40
CA PRO A 84 17.87 31.34 -17.15
C PRO A 84 17.48 32.81 -17.23
N ALA A 85 18.45 33.69 -17.47
CA ALA A 85 18.24 35.13 -17.60
C ALA A 85 17.22 35.51 -18.69
N ALA A 86 17.07 34.70 -19.73
CA ALA A 86 16.07 34.87 -20.78
C ALA A 86 14.63 34.69 -20.30
N ALA A 87 14.40 34.00 -19.19
CA ALA A 87 13.09 33.85 -18.56
C ALA A 87 12.70 35.08 -17.70
N ALA A 88 12.78 36.27 -18.28
CA ALA A 88 12.50 37.54 -17.62
C ALA A 88 11.04 38.01 -17.87
N PRO A 89 10.49 38.88 -16.99
CA PRO A 89 9.19 39.50 -17.23
C PRO A 89 9.14 40.20 -18.59
N GLY A 90 8.02 39.95 -19.32
CA GLY A 90 7.80 40.43 -20.69
C GLY A 90 8.29 39.48 -21.77
N ALA A 91 9.05 38.42 -21.45
CA ALA A 91 9.43 37.42 -22.43
C ALA A 91 8.24 36.53 -22.84
N ALA A 92 8.16 36.22 -24.13
CA ALA A 92 7.21 35.24 -24.64
C ALA A 92 7.63 33.81 -24.24
N VAL A 93 6.67 32.92 -24.05
CA VAL A 93 6.91 31.54 -23.70
C VAL A 93 5.82 30.64 -24.28
N THR A 94 6.19 29.47 -24.77
CA THR A 94 5.23 28.43 -25.19
C THR A 94 5.16 27.37 -24.11
N GLY A 95 3.97 27.21 -23.51
CA GLY A 95 3.70 26.16 -22.52
C GLY A 95 3.10 24.91 -23.17
N CYS A 96 3.55 23.73 -22.74
CA CYS A 96 2.99 22.45 -23.16
C CYS A 96 2.90 21.48 -21.96
N ILE A 97 1.69 21.00 -21.66
CA ILE A 97 1.48 20.04 -20.57
C ILE A 97 1.87 18.63 -20.96
N ASP A 98 2.25 17.78 -19.98
CA ASP A 98 2.26 16.33 -20.13
C ASP A 98 0.81 15.83 -20.20
N TRP A 99 0.37 15.56 -21.43
CA TRP A 99 -1.02 15.12 -21.67
C TRP A 99 -1.33 13.79 -21.01
N GLY A 100 -0.37 12.85 -20.98
CA GLY A 100 -0.55 11.56 -20.33
C GLY A 100 -0.82 11.72 -18.83
N TRP A 101 -0.08 12.62 -18.17
CA TRP A 101 -0.29 12.97 -16.77
C TRP A 101 -1.65 13.65 -16.54
N ARG A 102 -1.99 14.66 -17.33
CA ARG A 102 -3.27 15.37 -17.26
C ARG A 102 -4.45 14.42 -17.44
N PHE A 103 -4.44 13.60 -18.49
CA PHE A 103 -5.55 12.72 -18.83
C PHE A 103 -5.75 11.63 -17.77
N ASP A 104 -4.67 11.08 -17.22
CA ASP A 104 -4.74 10.18 -16.07
C ASP A 104 -5.46 10.85 -14.89
N LYS A 105 -5.10 12.09 -14.53
CA LYS A 105 -5.77 12.81 -13.44
C LYS A 105 -7.25 13.06 -13.72
N MET A 106 -7.59 13.41 -14.96
CA MET A 106 -8.99 13.58 -15.39
C MET A 106 -9.78 12.28 -15.29
N GLN A 107 -9.20 11.14 -15.68
CA GLN A 107 -9.83 9.82 -15.52
C GLN A 107 -10.08 9.51 -14.04
N GLN A 108 -9.09 9.72 -13.18
CA GLN A 108 -9.22 9.47 -11.74
C GLN A 108 -10.29 10.38 -11.11
N HIS A 109 -10.27 11.67 -11.43
CA HIS A 109 -11.17 12.66 -10.84
C HIS A 109 -12.61 12.46 -11.30
N THR A 110 -12.84 12.27 -12.61
CA THR A 110 -14.18 11.99 -13.13
C THR A 110 -14.73 10.66 -12.61
N GLY A 111 -13.88 9.63 -12.52
CA GLY A 111 -14.26 8.34 -11.95
C GLY A 111 -14.63 8.42 -10.47
N GLU A 112 -13.95 9.28 -9.71
CA GLU A 112 -14.31 9.55 -8.31
C GLU A 112 -15.70 10.20 -8.22
N HIS A 113 -15.99 11.23 -9.04
CA HIS A 113 -17.30 11.86 -9.07
C HIS A 113 -18.41 10.85 -9.38
N ILE A 114 -18.22 9.99 -10.38
CA ILE A 114 -19.19 8.95 -10.72
C ILE A 114 -19.41 8.03 -9.52
N LEU A 115 -18.33 7.49 -8.94
CA LEU A 115 -18.43 6.54 -7.82
C LEU A 115 -19.03 7.19 -6.58
N SER A 116 -18.59 8.40 -6.20
CA SER A 116 -19.08 9.09 -5.01
C SER A 116 -20.55 9.50 -5.15
N GLY A 117 -20.98 9.89 -6.36
CA GLY A 117 -22.39 10.18 -6.62
C GLY A 117 -23.27 8.93 -6.53
N ILE A 118 -22.83 7.80 -7.07
CA ILE A 118 -23.51 6.50 -6.94
C ILE A 118 -23.58 6.04 -5.48
N LEU A 119 -22.49 6.19 -4.71
CA LEU A 119 -22.48 5.85 -3.27
C LEU A 119 -23.43 6.74 -2.48
N HIS A 120 -23.53 8.03 -2.83
CA HIS A 120 -24.51 8.94 -2.25
C HIS A 120 -25.94 8.49 -2.57
N GLN A 121 -26.26 8.19 -3.82
CA GLN A 121 -27.59 7.76 -4.26
C GLN A 121 -28.02 6.43 -3.61
N MET A 122 -27.12 5.48 -3.47
CA MET A 122 -27.44 4.14 -2.97
C MET A 122 -27.47 4.05 -1.45
N PHE A 123 -26.61 4.82 -0.76
CA PHE A 123 -26.36 4.64 0.70
C PHE A 123 -26.44 5.94 1.49
N GLY A 124 -26.71 7.09 0.87
CA GLY A 124 -26.61 8.40 1.53
C GLY A 124 -25.18 8.75 1.96
N ALA A 125 -24.18 8.10 1.35
CA ALA A 125 -22.78 8.25 1.74
C ALA A 125 -22.22 9.58 1.18
N GLU A 126 -21.73 10.45 2.07
CA GLU A 126 -21.00 11.64 1.66
C GLU A 126 -19.51 11.34 1.49
N ASN A 127 -18.87 11.98 0.50
CA ASN A 127 -17.43 11.97 0.36
C ASN A 127 -16.83 12.99 1.34
N VAL A 128 -16.22 12.50 2.43
CA VAL A 128 -15.62 13.32 3.50
C VAL A 128 -14.11 13.47 3.37
N GLY A 129 -13.50 12.83 2.39
CA GLY A 129 -12.07 12.93 2.10
C GLY A 129 -11.74 12.39 0.71
N PHE A 130 -10.93 13.16 -0.05
CA PHE A 130 -10.55 12.81 -1.42
C PHE A 130 -9.14 13.27 -1.74
N HIS A 131 -8.38 12.39 -2.37
CA HIS A 131 -7.04 12.72 -2.87
C HIS A 131 -6.67 11.80 -4.04
N VAL A 132 -6.29 12.41 -5.16
CA VAL A 132 -5.73 11.70 -6.32
C VAL A 132 -4.24 11.49 -6.11
N GLY A 133 -3.88 10.36 -5.53
CA GLY A 133 -2.48 9.98 -5.37
C GLY A 133 -1.80 9.59 -6.70
N THR A 134 -0.52 9.27 -6.62
CA THR A 134 0.26 8.79 -7.79
C THR A 134 -0.18 7.41 -8.25
N GLU A 135 -0.53 6.53 -7.32
CA GLU A 135 -0.91 5.13 -7.60
C GLU A 135 -2.41 4.91 -7.52
N VAL A 136 -3.04 5.40 -6.46
CA VAL A 136 -4.47 5.20 -6.19
C VAL A 136 -5.17 6.51 -5.83
N VAL A 137 -6.46 6.56 -6.06
CA VAL A 137 -7.36 7.55 -5.49
C VAL A 137 -7.80 7.06 -4.12
N ARG A 138 -7.65 7.90 -3.10
CA ARG A 138 -8.25 7.66 -1.78
C ARG A 138 -9.54 8.44 -1.66
N MET A 139 -10.60 7.76 -1.25
CA MET A 139 -11.91 8.36 -1.00
C MET A 139 -12.46 7.83 0.33
N ASP A 140 -12.86 8.74 1.21
CA ASP A 140 -13.44 8.43 2.51
C ASP A 140 -14.95 8.70 2.50
N THR A 141 -15.76 7.74 2.96
CA THR A 141 -17.22 7.88 3.06
C THR A 141 -17.64 8.21 4.49
N SER A 142 -18.80 8.89 4.63
CA SER A 142 -19.36 9.26 5.94
C SER A 142 -20.06 8.10 6.67
N VAL A 143 -20.38 7.01 5.97
CA VAL A 143 -21.13 5.86 6.50
C VAL A 143 -20.44 4.56 6.14
N PRO A 144 -20.61 3.49 6.96
CA PRO A 144 -20.10 2.17 6.64
C PRO A 144 -20.88 1.57 5.47
N ILE A 145 -20.17 0.88 4.57
CA ILE A 145 -20.75 0.21 3.40
C ILE A 145 -20.22 -1.23 3.37
N SER A 146 -21.11 -2.20 3.22
CA SER A 146 -20.72 -3.60 3.17
C SER A 146 -19.90 -3.93 1.89
N PRO A 147 -19.06 -4.97 1.90
CA PRO A 147 -18.35 -5.42 0.70
C PRO A 147 -19.27 -5.72 -0.49
N GLU A 148 -20.48 -6.25 -0.23
CA GLU A 148 -21.49 -6.47 -1.26
C GLU A 148 -22.02 -5.14 -1.81
N GLY A 149 -22.34 -4.16 -0.94
CA GLY A 149 -22.76 -2.83 -1.33
C GLY A 149 -21.71 -2.12 -2.19
N LEU A 150 -20.42 -2.26 -1.85
CA LEU A 150 -19.32 -1.73 -2.65
C LEU A 150 -19.23 -2.38 -4.04
N ARG A 151 -19.44 -3.70 -4.15
CA ARG A 151 -19.49 -4.38 -5.47
C ARG A 151 -20.63 -3.89 -6.33
N GLN A 152 -21.82 -3.69 -5.73
CA GLN A 152 -22.99 -3.17 -6.43
C GLN A 152 -22.77 -1.72 -6.89
N ALA A 153 -22.20 -0.87 -6.04
CA ALA A 153 -21.85 0.51 -6.39
C ALA A 153 -20.79 0.58 -7.51
N GLU A 154 -19.75 -0.24 -7.44
CA GLU A 154 -18.73 -0.35 -8.49
C GLU A 154 -19.37 -0.71 -9.85
N LEU A 155 -20.26 -1.70 -9.85
CA LEU A 155 -20.97 -2.09 -11.07
C LEU A 155 -21.88 -0.96 -11.58
N ALA A 156 -22.63 -0.29 -10.70
CA ALA A 156 -23.49 0.83 -11.05
C ALA A 156 -22.68 2.01 -11.62
N ALA A 157 -21.55 2.35 -11.01
CA ALA A 157 -20.63 3.37 -11.50
C ALA A 157 -20.08 3.03 -12.90
N ASN A 158 -19.68 1.78 -13.13
CA ASN A 158 -19.22 1.35 -14.45
C ASN A 158 -20.35 1.35 -15.52
N ARG A 159 -21.61 1.15 -15.14
CA ARG A 159 -22.73 1.32 -16.08
C ARG A 159 -22.83 2.75 -16.59
N ILE A 160 -22.58 3.76 -15.76
CA ILE A 160 -22.50 5.17 -16.19
C ILE A 160 -21.31 5.38 -17.14
N VAL A 161 -20.17 4.77 -16.88
CA VAL A 161 -19.02 4.79 -17.79
C VAL A 161 -19.40 4.22 -19.16
N TRP A 162 -20.07 3.07 -19.19
CA TRP A 162 -20.46 2.39 -20.45
C TRP A 162 -21.56 3.10 -21.24
N GLN A 163 -22.34 3.97 -20.59
CA GLN A 163 -23.34 4.82 -21.28
C GLN A 163 -22.70 5.96 -22.07
N ASP A 164 -21.43 6.28 -21.79
CA ASP A 164 -20.68 7.35 -22.45
C ASP A 164 -21.40 8.69 -22.49
N VAL A 165 -22.02 9.09 -21.36
CA VAL A 165 -22.73 10.35 -21.26
C VAL A 165 -21.78 11.54 -21.14
N PRO A 166 -22.18 12.77 -21.61
CA PRO A 166 -21.32 13.94 -21.50
C PRO A 166 -21.12 14.38 -20.04
N VAL A 167 -19.94 14.88 -19.74
CA VAL A 167 -19.62 15.58 -18.49
C VAL A 167 -19.80 17.06 -18.74
N LEU A 168 -20.84 17.63 -18.13
CA LEU A 168 -21.26 19.00 -18.37
C LEU A 168 -20.66 19.94 -17.32
N ILE A 169 -20.15 21.07 -17.78
CA ILE A 169 -19.60 22.11 -16.90
C ILE A 169 -20.47 23.36 -17.07
N SER A 170 -20.91 23.93 -15.95
CA SER A 170 -21.71 25.16 -15.96
C SER A 170 -21.27 26.12 -14.84
N TYR A 171 -21.61 27.40 -15.05
CA TYR A 171 -21.36 28.47 -14.10
C TYR A 171 -22.71 29.16 -13.83
N PRO A 172 -23.58 28.52 -12.99
CA PRO A 172 -24.91 29.03 -12.72
C PRO A 172 -24.88 30.41 -12.03
N THR A 173 -25.90 31.21 -12.29
CA THR A 173 -26.17 32.44 -11.51
C THR A 173 -26.55 32.07 -10.07
N ARG A 174 -26.61 33.09 -9.18
CA ARG A 174 -27.03 32.85 -7.78
C ARG A 174 -28.47 32.29 -7.69
N GLU A 175 -29.36 32.74 -8.59
CA GLU A 175 -30.76 32.29 -8.64
C GLU A 175 -30.85 30.83 -9.10
N GLU A 176 -30.13 30.49 -10.18
CA GLU A 176 -30.05 29.13 -10.70
C GLU A 176 -29.42 28.19 -9.68
N LEU A 177 -28.34 28.63 -9.01
CA LEU A 177 -27.64 27.85 -7.99
C LEU A 177 -28.53 27.56 -6.77
N ALA A 178 -29.38 28.53 -6.36
CA ALA A 178 -30.32 28.36 -5.26
C ALA A 178 -31.41 27.32 -5.55
N ALA A 179 -31.75 27.10 -6.84
CA ALA A 179 -32.71 26.09 -7.30
C ALA A 179 -32.06 24.72 -7.58
N LEU A 180 -30.71 24.65 -7.65
CA LEU A 180 -30.01 23.45 -8.03
C LEU A 180 -29.70 22.60 -6.79
N VAL A 181 -30.01 21.31 -6.82
CA VAL A 181 -29.56 20.35 -5.85
C VAL A 181 -28.18 19.82 -6.28
N TYR A 182 -27.15 20.17 -5.53
CA TYR A 182 -25.78 19.76 -5.83
C TYR A 182 -25.00 19.44 -4.54
N ARG A 183 -23.97 18.63 -4.68
CA ARG A 183 -23.05 18.31 -3.57
C ARG A 183 -21.91 19.33 -3.54
N SER A 184 -21.48 19.71 -2.35
CA SER A 184 -20.29 20.54 -2.16
C SER A 184 -19.54 20.12 -0.90
N LYS A 185 -18.21 20.06 -0.98
CA LYS A 185 -17.34 19.75 0.16
C LYS A 185 -17.01 20.98 1.02
N LYS A 186 -17.30 22.18 0.53
CA LYS A 186 -17.00 23.48 1.19
C LYS A 186 -18.05 24.50 0.79
N GLU A 187 -18.26 25.49 1.66
CA GLU A 187 -18.90 26.72 1.24
C GLU A 187 -17.98 27.46 0.25
N ILE A 188 -18.54 27.89 -0.88
CA ILE A 188 -17.80 28.54 -1.96
C ILE A 188 -18.25 29.99 -2.05
N GLU A 189 -17.32 30.91 -1.84
CA GLU A 189 -17.54 32.32 -2.08
C GLU A 189 -17.29 32.67 -3.56
N GLY A 190 -18.17 33.46 -4.15
CA GLY A 190 -18.07 33.91 -5.54
C GLY A 190 -18.77 33.00 -6.54
N GLN A 191 -18.23 32.90 -7.75
CA GLN A 191 -18.80 32.11 -8.83
C GLN A 191 -18.55 30.61 -8.61
N VAL A 192 -19.62 29.83 -8.56
CA VAL A 192 -19.53 28.38 -8.36
C VAL A 192 -19.50 27.66 -9.73
N ARG A 193 -18.50 26.81 -9.90
CA ARG A 193 -18.41 25.92 -11.07
C ARG A 193 -19.05 24.57 -10.73
N ILE A 194 -20.06 24.20 -11.48
CA ILE A 194 -20.81 22.93 -11.32
C ILE A 194 -20.39 21.95 -12.39
N VAL A 195 -20.07 20.73 -11.96
CA VAL A 195 -19.84 19.57 -12.82
C VAL A 195 -21.05 18.66 -12.70
N THR A 196 -21.73 18.39 -13.82
CA THR A 196 -22.88 17.52 -13.89
C THR A 196 -22.56 16.29 -14.72
N ILE A 197 -22.71 15.13 -14.12
CA ILE A 197 -22.61 13.82 -14.78
C ILE A 197 -24.02 13.20 -14.74
N PRO A 198 -24.77 13.20 -15.86
CA PRO A 198 -26.14 12.71 -15.86
C PRO A 198 -26.26 11.29 -15.29
N GLY A 199 -27.19 11.11 -14.35
CA GLY A 199 -27.45 9.84 -13.71
C GLY A 199 -26.43 9.45 -12.60
N ALA A 200 -25.36 10.24 -12.42
CA ALA A 200 -24.35 9.95 -11.40
C ALA A 200 -24.20 11.08 -10.38
N ASP A 201 -23.82 12.29 -10.81
CA ASP A 201 -23.42 13.35 -9.86
C ASP A 201 -23.76 14.76 -10.37
N VAL A 202 -24.04 15.66 -9.43
CA VAL A 202 -24.06 17.11 -9.61
C VAL A 202 -23.26 17.69 -8.45
N CYS A 203 -22.08 18.26 -8.73
CA CYS A 203 -21.15 18.68 -7.68
C CYS A 203 -20.41 19.96 -8.02
N ALA A 204 -20.17 20.78 -6.99
CA ALA A 204 -19.28 21.93 -7.12
C ALA A 204 -17.82 21.45 -7.15
N CYS A 205 -17.12 21.68 -8.27
CA CYS A 205 -15.76 21.21 -8.47
C CYS A 205 -14.98 22.12 -9.44
N CYS A 206 -13.71 22.43 -9.08
CA CYS A 206 -12.79 23.23 -9.90
C CYS A 206 -11.79 22.37 -10.69
N GLY A 207 -11.78 21.04 -10.52
CA GLY A 207 -10.84 20.16 -11.18
C GLY A 207 -11.08 19.97 -12.68
N THR A 208 -10.15 19.29 -13.33
CA THR A 208 -10.29 18.93 -14.75
C THR A 208 -10.97 17.57 -14.90
N HIS A 209 -11.84 17.45 -15.90
CA HIS A 209 -12.65 16.26 -16.14
C HIS A 209 -12.56 15.79 -17.58
N THR A 210 -12.87 14.51 -17.82
CA THR A 210 -13.05 13.96 -19.16
C THR A 210 -14.28 14.60 -19.84
N ARG A 211 -14.33 14.59 -21.17
CA ARG A 211 -15.51 15.13 -21.90
C ARG A 211 -16.74 14.25 -21.78
N THR A 212 -16.51 12.94 -21.70
CA THR A 212 -17.57 11.94 -21.52
C THR A 212 -17.16 10.92 -20.47
N THR A 213 -18.14 10.21 -19.91
CA THR A 213 -17.89 9.17 -18.91
C THR A 213 -17.17 7.95 -19.49
N GLY A 214 -17.34 7.66 -20.79
CA GLY A 214 -16.63 6.58 -21.48
C GLY A 214 -15.12 6.76 -21.49
N GLN A 215 -14.63 8.01 -21.51
CA GLN A 215 -13.21 8.32 -21.43
C GLN A 215 -12.57 7.98 -20.07
N VAL A 216 -13.36 7.75 -19.03
CA VAL A 216 -12.86 7.23 -17.73
C VAL A 216 -12.32 5.81 -17.89
N GLY A 217 -12.87 5.05 -18.84
CA GLY A 217 -12.49 3.66 -19.12
C GLY A 217 -13.14 2.68 -18.14
N GLN A 218 -12.52 2.37 -17.02
CA GLN A 218 -13.07 1.48 -16.00
C GLN A 218 -12.81 2.08 -14.60
N ILE A 219 -13.78 1.95 -13.71
CA ILE A 219 -13.66 2.28 -12.29
C ILE A 219 -13.47 0.97 -11.52
N LYS A 220 -12.40 0.86 -10.71
CA LYS A 220 -12.13 -0.34 -9.91
C LYS A 220 -11.80 0.03 -8.45
N ILE A 221 -12.57 -0.52 -7.52
CA ILE A 221 -12.25 -0.49 -6.09
C ILE A 221 -11.24 -1.61 -5.82
N LEU A 222 -10.02 -1.25 -5.43
CA LEU A 222 -8.95 -2.20 -5.13
C LEU A 222 -9.01 -2.71 -3.70
N ALA A 223 -9.35 -1.82 -2.76
CA ALA A 223 -9.42 -2.13 -1.33
C ALA A 223 -10.42 -1.22 -0.63
N SER A 224 -10.91 -1.70 0.50
CA SER A 224 -11.75 -0.95 1.43
C SER A 224 -11.34 -1.28 2.87
N GLU A 225 -11.30 -0.26 3.72
CA GLU A 225 -11.02 -0.40 5.15
C GLU A 225 -11.96 0.48 5.97
N ASN A 226 -12.31 0.05 7.19
CA ASN A 226 -13.12 0.87 8.09
C ASN A 226 -12.32 2.11 8.51
N TYR A 227 -12.91 3.29 8.39
CA TYR A 227 -12.25 4.54 8.70
C TYR A 227 -13.22 5.58 9.25
N LYS A 228 -12.98 6.06 10.48
CA LYS A 228 -13.71 7.17 11.13
C LYS A 228 -15.25 7.08 11.05
N GLY A 229 -15.79 5.87 11.22
CA GLY A 229 -17.26 5.64 11.17
C GLY A 229 -17.81 5.41 9.76
N GLY A 230 -16.98 5.50 8.74
CA GLY A 230 -17.27 5.18 7.34
C GLY A 230 -16.30 4.15 6.78
N VAL A 231 -16.05 4.24 5.48
CA VAL A 231 -15.13 3.37 4.74
C VAL A 231 -14.14 4.21 3.96
N ARG A 232 -12.85 3.89 4.05
CA ARG A 232 -11.82 4.38 3.15
C ARG A 232 -11.67 3.44 1.98
N LEU A 233 -11.77 3.97 0.77
CA LEU A 233 -11.65 3.24 -0.48
C LEU A 233 -10.32 3.59 -1.18
N SER A 234 -9.66 2.58 -1.73
CA SER A 234 -8.60 2.72 -2.71
C SER A 234 -9.18 2.42 -4.09
N VAL A 235 -9.23 3.43 -4.94
CA VAL A 235 -9.89 3.35 -6.25
C VAL A 235 -8.90 3.69 -7.35
N VAL A 236 -9.05 3.06 -8.50
CA VAL A 236 -8.30 3.38 -9.73
C VAL A 236 -9.25 3.42 -10.92
N CYS A 237 -8.93 4.27 -11.90
CA CYS A 237 -9.70 4.41 -13.13
C CYS A 237 -8.81 4.27 -14.36
N GLY A 238 -9.40 3.92 -15.50
CA GLY A 238 -8.75 3.92 -16.81
C GLY A 238 -7.49 3.04 -16.89
N ALA A 239 -6.40 3.63 -17.35
CA ALA A 239 -5.15 2.91 -17.52
C ALA A 239 -4.62 2.26 -16.22
N ARG A 240 -4.84 2.91 -15.07
CA ARG A 240 -4.46 2.35 -13.75
C ARG A 240 -5.30 1.11 -13.40
N ALA A 241 -6.59 1.08 -13.75
CA ALA A 241 -7.43 -0.09 -13.53
C ALA A 241 -6.98 -1.27 -14.40
N LEU A 242 -6.60 -1.01 -15.66
CA LEU A 242 -6.02 -2.03 -16.53
C LEU A 242 -4.68 -2.57 -15.98
N ALA A 243 -3.78 -1.68 -15.56
CA ALA A 243 -2.49 -2.06 -14.97
C ALA A 243 -2.68 -2.92 -13.69
N ALA A 244 -3.64 -2.55 -12.83
CA ALA A 244 -3.98 -3.32 -11.65
C ALA A 244 -4.49 -4.73 -12.00
N ALA A 245 -5.37 -4.86 -13.00
CA ALA A 245 -5.87 -6.14 -13.48
C ALA A 245 -4.74 -7.01 -14.06
N GLN A 246 -3.82 -6.42 -14.84
CA GLN A 246 -2.63 -7.11 -15.38
C GLN A 246 -1.72 -7.61 -14.26
N ALA A 247 -1.45 -6.77 -13.24
CA ALA A 247 -0.63 -7.15 -12.10
C ALA A 247 -1.27 -8.27 -11.26
N MET A 248 -2.58 -8.26 -11.09
CA MET A 248 -3.31 -9.35 -10.41
C MET A 248 -3.20 -10.64 -11.20
N ARG A 249 -3.36 -10.60 -12.53
CA ARG A 249 -3.21 -11.78 -13.40
C ARG A 249 -1.78 -12.33 -13.37
N ALA A 250 -0.76 -11.48 -13.39
CA ALA A 250 0.64 -11.91 -13.30
C ALA A 250 0.91 -12.67 -12.00
N ARG A 251 0.49 -12.11 -10.85
CA ARG A 251 0.63 -12.78 -9.54
C ARG A 251 -0.09 -14.13 -9.50
N GLN A 252 -1.29 -14.19 -10.09
CA GLN A 252 -2.04 -15.46 -10.17
C GLN A 252 -1.32 -16.49 -11.05
N ALA A 253 -0.71 -16.06 -12.16
CA ALA A 253 0.07 -16.92 -13.03
C ALA A 253 1.33 -17.47 -12.32
N ASP A 254 2.03 -16.61 -11.55
CA ASP A 254 3.20 -17.01 -10.76
C ASP A 254 2.84 -18.09 -9.72
N ILE A 255 1.74 -17.88 -8.98
CA ILE A 255 1.24 -18.86 -8.01
C ILE A 255 0.84 -20.17 -8.75
N GLY A 256 0.15 -20.04 -9.89
CA GLY A 256 -0.24 -21.19 -10.70
C GLY A 256 0.97 -21.99 -11.20
N ALA A 257 2.01 -21.32 -11.65
CA ALA A 257 3.27 -21.96 -12.08
C ALA A 257 3.93 -22.71 -10.92
N LEU A 258 4.05 -22.07 -9.74
CA LEU A 258 4.64 -22.68 -8.54
C LEU A 258 3.88 -23.95 -8.11
N LEU A 259 2.55 -23.95 -8.21
CA LEU A 259 1.69 -25.04 -7.74
C LEU A 259 1.27 -26.01 -8.86
N SER A 260 1.77 -25.85 -10.09
CA SER A 260 1.36 -26.60 -11.29
C SER A 260 -0.17 -26.58 -11.47
N ALA A 261 -0.80 -25.42 -11.22
CA ALA A 261 -2.24 -25.26 -11.24
C ALA A 261 -2.70 -24.34 -12.37
N LYS A 262 -3.86 -24.62 -12.98
CA LYS A 262 -4.52 -23.71 -13.91
C LYS A 262 -5.01 -22.46 -13.18
N ALA A 263 -5.20 -21.36 -13.90
CA ALA A 263 -5.58 -20.05 -13.33
C ALA A 263 -6.86 -20.12 -12.47
N ASP A 264 -7.86 -20.85 -12.91
CA ASP A 264 -9.13 -21.06 -12.18
C ASP A 264 -9.02 -22.03 -10.99
N GLN A 265 -7.93 -22.80 -10.90
CA GLN A 265 -7.66 -23.78 -9.84
C GLN A 265 -6.63 -23.33 -8.81
N THR A 266 -6.10 -22.10 -8.92
CA THR A 266 -5.02 -21.60 -8.07
C THR A 266 -5.39 -21.62 -6.58
N ALA A 267 -6.61 -21.18 -6.23
CA ALA A 267 -7.08 -21.18 -4.85
C ALA A 267 -7.21 -22.60 -4.28
N VAL A 268 -7.73 -23.54 -5.08
CA VAL A 268 -7.85 -24.97 -4.69
C VAL A 268 -6.46 -25.56 -4.44
N ALA A 269 -5.48 -25.24 -5.29
CA ALA A 269 -4.11 -25.71 -5.13
C ALA A 269 -3.44 -25.17 -3.88
N VAL A 270 -3.68 -23.89 -3.52
CA VAL A 270 -3.19 -23.31 -2.27
C VAL A 270 -3.79 -24.03 -1.06
N HIS A 271 -5.11 -24.28 -1.04
CA HIS A 271 -5.75 -25.01 0.05
C HIS A 271 -5.20 -26.44 0.18
N ARG A 272 -5.04 -27.15 -0.95
CA ARG A 272 -4.45 -28.50 -0.94
C ARG A 272 -3.06 -28.50 -0.27
N VAL A 273 -2.15 -27.59 -0.69
CA VAL A 273 -0.80 -27.53 -0.11
C VAL A 273 -0.85 -27.16 1.37
N TYR A 274 -1.76 -26.27 1.78
CA TYR A 274 -1.95 -25.94 3.18
C TYR A 274 -2.43 -27.15 4.01
N ASP A 275 -3.37 -27.93 3.49
CA ASP A 275 -3.89 -29.11 4.16
C ASP A 275 -2.83 -30.21 4.24
N GLU A 276 -2.09 -30.46 3.15
CA GLU A 276 -0.95 -31.38 3.11
C GLU A 276 0.14 -30.99 4.12
N TYR A 277 0.49 -29.70 4.17
CA TYR A 277 1.44 -29.19 5.16
C TYR A 277 0.96 -29.38 6.59
N THR A 278 -0.32 -29.14 6.85
CA THR A 278 -0.91 -29.31 8.19
C THR A 278 -0.91 -30.79 8.59
N ALA A 279 -1.30 -31.70 7.69
CA ALA A 279 -1.26 -33.14 7.92
C ALA A 279 0.19 -33.63 8.17
N LEU A 280 1.15 -33.14 7.38
CA LEU A 280 2.58 -33.46 7.57
C LEU A 280 3.07 -33.01 8.95
N LYS A 281 2.68 -31.82 9.42
CA LYS A 281 3.01 -31.36 10.79
C LYS A 281 2.47 -32.31 11.86
N PHE A 282 1.23 -32.74 11.75
CA PHE A 282 0.63 -33.69 12.69
C PHE A 282 1.36 -35.06 12.68
N THR A 283 1.66 -35.60 11.48
CA THR A 283 2.42 -36.83 11.33
C THR A 283 3.80 -36.70 11.93
N HIS A 284 4.52 -35.63 11.64
CA HIS A 284 5.84 -35.35 12.22
C HIS A 284 5.80 -35.27 13.74
N PHE A 285 4.81 -34.54 14.32
CA PHE A 285 4.60 -34.46 15.74
C PHE A 285 4.38 -35.83 16.37
N GLY A 286 3.56 -36.68 15.77
CA GLY A 286 3.27 -38.04 16.22
C GLY A 286 4.53 -38.94 16.19
N LEU A 287 5.30 -38.88 15.10
CA LEU A 287 6.55 -39.64 14.98
C LEU A 287 7.60 -39.18 16.00
N CYS A 288 7.74 -37.89 16.22
CA CYS A 288 8.61 -37.36 17.27
C CYS A 288 8.19 -37.87 18.66
N SER A 289 6.87 -37.89 18.96
CA SER A 289 6.38 -38.40 20.24
C SER A 289 6.72 -39.89 20.43
N GLN A 290 6.51 -40.73 19.42
CA GLN A 290 6.88 -42.15 19.48
C GLN A 290 8.40 -42.33 19.67
N LEU A 291 9.22 -41.53 18.97
CA LEU A 291 10.67 -41.55 19.13
C LEU A 291 11.08 -41.14 20.56
N PHE A 292 10.46 -40.10 21.09
CA PHE A 292 10.75 -39.61 22.46
C PHE A 292 10.38 -40.67 23.53
N ASP A 293 9.25 -41.35 23.33
CA ASP A 293 8.82 -42.45 24.18
C ASP A 293 9.84 -43.60 24.17
N ALA A 294 10.32 -43.99 23.01
CA ALA A 294 11.33 -45.05 22.86
C ALA A 294 12.66 -44.66 23.51
N LEU A 295 13.10 -43.41 23.33
CA LEU A 295 14.31 -42.90 23.95
C LEU A 295 14.21 -42.83 25.50
N ALA A 296 13.03 -42.48 26.02
CA ALA A 296 12.75 -42.51 27.44
C ALA A 296 12.81 -43.94 28.01
N GLN A 297 12.21 -44.94 27.33
CA GLN A 297 12.26 -46.34 27.73
C GLN A 297 13.67 -46.94 27.74
N LEU A 298 14.57 -46.47 26.88
CA LEU A 298 15.97 -46.86 26.83
C LEU A 298 16.85 -46.13 27.85
N THR A 299 16.29 -45.24 28.70
CA THR A 299 17.03 -44.46 29.70
C THR A 299 16.95 -45.16 31.06
N ALA A 300 18.09 -45.40 31.68
CA ALA A 300 18.13 -45.97 33.04
C ALA A 300 17.64 -44.94 34.08
N PRO A 301 17.00 -45.39 35.20
CA PRO A 301 16.32 -44.48 36.13
C PRO A 301 17.19 -43.41 36.81
N ASP A 302 18.49 -43.67 36.95
CA ASP A 302 19.44 -42.77 37.67
C ASP A 302 20.52 -42.23 36.74
N ALA A 303 20.42 -42.45 35.41
CA ALA A 303 21.44 -42.04 34.44
C ALA A 303 21.11 -40.66 33.82
N ASP A 304 22.18 -39.93 33.49
CA ASP A 304 22.02 -38.75 32.63
C ASP A 304 21.56 -39.14 31.23
N ALA A 305 20.58 -38.43 30.70
CA ALA A 305 19.99 -38.67 29.39
C ALA A 305 20.33 -37.52 28.45
N ILE A 306 21.46 -37.59 27.77
CA ILE A 306 21.82 -36.63 26.72
C ILE A 306 21.47 -37.24 25.36
N ARG A 307 20.65 -36.54 24.58
CA ARG A 307 20.18 -37.01 23.27
C ARG A 307 20.31 -35.92 22.23
N THR A 308 20.99 -36.21 21.13
CA THR A 308 21.13 -35.34 19.98
C THR A 308 20.23 -35.84 18.85
N LEU A 309 19.26 -35.05 18.45
CA LEU A 309 18.35 -35.30 17.32
C LEU A 309 18.38 -34.14 16.36
N PRO A 310 18.68 -34.35 15.07
CA PRO A 310 18.64 -33.28 14.08
C PRO A 310 17.20 -32.85 13.76
N GLY A 311 17.01 -31.57 13.43
CA GLY A 311 15.74 -31.06 12.93
C GLY A 311 14.66 -30.79 13.99
N LEU A 312 15.01 -30.86 15.28
CA LEU A 312 14.09 -30.44 16.33
C LEU A 312 14.01 -28.90 16.39
N ASP A 313 12.79 -28.39 16.37
CA ASP A 313 12.49 -27.00 16.70
C ASP A 313 12.56 -26.78 18.23
N PRO A 314 12.46 -25.54 18.73
CA PRO A 314 12.48 -25.29 20.17
C PRO A 314 11.42 -26.04 20.98
N ASP A 315 10.22 -26.25 20.43
CA ASP A 315 9.16 -27.05 21.08
C ASP A 315 9.53 -28.52 21.13
N GLY A 316 10.07 -29.09 20.07
CA GLY A 316 10.56 -30.46 19.99
C GLY A 316 11.69 -30.73 21.00
N LEU A 317 12.65 -29.81 21.17
CA LEU A 317 13.68 -29.89 22.20
C LEU A 317 13.09 -29.90 23.61
N HIS A 318 12.13 -28.99 23.85
CA HIS A 318 11.43 -28.93 25.14
C HIS A 318 10.70 -30.23 25.46
N ARG A 319 9.91 -30.74 24.51
CA ARG A 319 9.15 -31.99 24.65
C ARG A 319 10.04 -33.20 24.89
N LEU A 320 11.16 -33.32 24.16
CA LEU A 320 12.11 -34.41 24.38
C LEU A 320 12.72 -34.33 25.80
N ALA A 321 13.20 -33.15 26.20
CA ALA A 321 13.76 -32.96 27.51
C ALA A 321 12.76 -33.31 28.64
N VAL A 322 11.52 -32.84 28.54
CA VAL A 322 10.45 -33.16 29.50
C VAL A 322 10.18 -34.68 29.51
N ARG A 323 10.08 -35.32 28.35
CA ARG A 323 9.82 -36.76 28.27
C ARG A 323 10.93 -37.59 28.91
N LEU A 324 12.20 -37.19 28.74
CA LEU A 324 13.32 -37.85 29.39
C LEU A 324 13.26 -37.68 30.91
N THR A 325 12.79 -36.56 31.48
CA THR A 325 12.66 -36.40 32.93
C THR A 325 11.63 -37.35 33.56
N GLU A 326 10.71 -37.94 32.80
CA GLU A 326 9.79 -38.96 33.28
C GLU A 326 10.46 -40.32 33.46
N ALA A 327 11.59 -40.56 32.77
CA ALA A 327 12.33 -41.82 32.83
C ALA A 327 13.51 -41.83 33.81
N THR A 328 14.12 -40.68 34.09
CA THR A 328 15.30 -40.59 34.96
C THR A 328 15.28 -39.42 35.94
N THR A 329 16.00 -39.51 37.03
CA THR A 329 16.30 -38.43 37.98
C THR A 329 17.58 -37.68 37.61
N GLY A 330 18.38 -38.21 36.67
CA GLY A 330 19.59 -37.60 36.15
C GLY A 330 19.36 -36.31 35.34
N LEU A 331 20.42 -35.74 34.83
CA LEU A 331 20.35 -34.63 33.90
C LEU A 331 19.78 -35.08 32.56
N CYS A 332 18.73 -34.40 32.09
CA CYS A 332 18.17 -34.59 30.75
C CYS A 332 18.62 -33.44 29.84
N ALA A 333 19.22 -33.76 28.71
CA ALA A 333 19.62 -32.80 27.71
C ALA A 333 19.14 -33.23 26.32
N ALA A 334 18.31 -32.41 25.71
CA ALA A 334 17.95 -32.51 24.31
C ALA A 334 18.77 -31.51 23.49
N LEU A 335 19.44 -31.99 22.46
CA LEU A 335 20.33 -31.20 21.60
C LEU A 335 19.91 -31.34 20.15
N THR A 336 20.04 -30.25 19.37
CA THR A 336 19.83 -30.28 17.90
C THR A 336 20.91 -29.44 17.22
N PRO A 337 21.58 -29.95 16.17
CA PRO A 337 22.46 -29.12 15.35
C PRO A 337 21.68 -28.04 14.62
N THR A 338 22.24 -26.84 14.55
CA THR A 338 21.70 -25.70 13.81
C THR A 338 22.79 -25.11 12.91
N GLU A 339 22.42 -24.23 11.98
CA GLU A 339 23.42 -23.52 11.12
C GLU A 339 24.44 -22.71 11.92
N LYS A 340 24.10 -22.29 13.16
CA LYS A 340 24.94 -21.42 14.01
C LYS A 340 25.52 -22.14 15.22
N GLY A 341 25.45 -23.49 15.28
CA GLY A 341 25.92 -24.28 16.42
C GLY A 341 24.86 -25.26 16.92
N THR A 342 24.52 -25.25 18.20
CA THR A 342 23.59 -26.21 18.82
C THR A 342 22.45 -25.50 19.54
N GLY A 343 21.22 -25.90 19.23
CA GLY A 343 20.05 -25.66 20.08
C GLY A 343 19.99 -26.69 21.21
N TYR A 344 19.67 -26.29 22.44
CA TYR A 344 19.61 -27.19 23.57
C TYR A 344 18.40 -26.93 24.47
N CYS A 345 17.95 -28.00 25.14
CA CYS A 345 17.06 -27.91 26.29
C CYS A 345 17.59 -28.82 27.39
N LEU A 346 17.88 -28.23 28.57
CA LEU A 346 18.36 -28.94 29.78
C LEU A 346 17.19 -29.06 30.75
N ALA A 347 16.97 -30.23 31.31
CA ALA A 347 15.92 -30.45 32.31
C ALA A 347 16.36 -31.41 33.39
N ARG A 348 15.77 -31.31 34.59
CA ARG A 348 15.93 -32.26 35.70
C ARG A 348 14.62 -32.29 36.49
N ARG A 349 14.12 -33.49 36.81
CA ARG A 349 12.82 -33.71 37.49
C ARG A 349 12.72 -32.92 38.81
N ASP A 350 13.67 -33.09 39.71
CA ASP A 350 13.64 -32.51 41.06
C ASP A 350 14.91 -31.67 41.34
N GLY A 351 15.36 -30.92 40.33
CA GLY A 351 16.60 -30.14 40.42
C GLY A 351 16.52 -28.76 39.75
N ASP A 352 17.60 -28.01 39.90
CA ASP A 352 17.77 -26.70 39.27
C ASP A 352 18.89 -26.73 38.24
N VAL A 353 18.52 -26.51 36.97
CA VAL A 353 19.46 -26.48 35.83
C VAL A 353 19.93 -25.10 35.43
N ARG A 354 19.51 -24.03 36.15
CA ARG A 354 19.86 -22.64 35.80
C ARG A 354 21.35 -22.34 35.93
N ALA A 355 22.00 -22.83 36.99
CA ALA A 355 23.45 -22.65 37.21
C ALA A 355 24.26 -23.36 36.11
N LEU A 356 23.89 -24.60 35.77
CA LEU A 356 24.48 -25.37 34.68
C LEU A 356 24.30 -24.69 33.34
N THR A 357 23.08 -24.19 33.06
CA THR A 357 22.77 -23.44 31.83
C THR A 357 23.61 -22.17 31.71
N LYS A 358 23.80 -21.44 32.82
CA LYS A 358 24.65 -20.25 32.84
C LYS A 358 26.11 -20.59 32.56
N ALA A 359 26.63 -21.66 33.16
CA ALA A 359 27.99 -22.15 32.92
C ALA A 359 28.19 -22.59 31.47
N LEU A 360 27.24 -23.34 30.89
CA LEU A 360 27.24 -23.74 29.48
C LEU A 360 27.26 -22.52 28.54
N ASN A 361 26.40 -21.56 28.78
CA ASN A 361 26.35 -20.34 27.96
C ASN A 361 27.65 -19.55 28.03
N ALA A 362 28.30 -19.47 29.21
CA ALA A 362 29.58 -18.78 29.36
C ALA A 362 30.72 -19.52 28.65
N ALA A 363 30.77 -20.85 28.77
CA ALA A 363 31.84 -21.65 28.19
C ALA A 363 31.73 -21.81 26.66
N LEU A 364 30.51 -21.89 26.12
CA LEU A 364 30.27 -22.25 24.71
C LEU A 364 29.65 -21.10 23.91
N ASN A 365 29.81 -19.86 24.34
CA ASN A 365 29.28 -18.67 23.72
C ASN A 365 27.77 -18.81 23.39
N GLY A 366 27.02 -19.22 24.41
CA GLY A 366 25.60 -19.48 24.32
C GLY A 366 24.72 -18.39 24.92
N ARG A 367 23.44 -18.51 24.69
CA ARG A 367 22.38 -17.69 25.29
C ARG A 367 21.14 -18.55 25.51
N GLY A 368 20.49 -18.35 26.63
CA GLY A 368 19.30 -19.08 27.01
C GLY A 368 19.04 -18.96 28.49
N GLY A 369 17.99 -19.58 28.96
CA GLY A 369 17.57 -19.61 30.35
C GLY A 369 16.21 -20.26 30.51
N GLY A 370 15.63 -20.20 31.71
CA GLY A 370 14.33 -20.79 31.96
C GLY A 370 13.97 -20.81 33.45
N LYS A 371 13.16 -21.78 33.83
CA LYS A 371 12.74 -22.07 35.20
C LYS A 371 13.73 -23.08 35.85
N PRO A 372 13.72 -23.27 37.21
CA PRO A 372 14.63 -24.18 37.87
C PRO A 372 14.74 -25.56 37.22
N GLY A 373 13.60 -26.21 36.98
CA GLY A 373 13.56 -27.58 36.44
C GLY A 373 13.86 -27.70 34.95
N ILE A 374 13.86 -26.60 34.18
CA ILE A 374 14.04 -26.64 32.72
C ILE A 374 14.55 -25.30 32.17
N CYS A 375 15.61 -25.37 31.38
CA CYS A 375 16.21 -24.22 30.67
C CYS A 375 16.45 -24.58 29.21
N GLN A 376 16.30 -23.59 28.34
CA GLN A 376 16.43 -23.75 26.89
C GLN A 376 17.28 -22.61 26.29
N GLY A 377 18.01 -22.92 25.22
CA GLY A 377 18.86 -21.93 24.58
C GLY A 377 19.56 -22.45 23.34
N SER A 378 20.56 -21.69 22.90
CA SER A 378 21.48 -22.08 21.83
C SER A 378 22.89 -21.61 22.12
N CYS A 379 23.89 -22.28 21.56
CA CYS A 379 25.30 -21.92 21.66
C CYS A 379 26.02 -22.11 20.31
N ALA A 380 27.23 -21.54 20.19
CA ALA A 380 28.01 -21.63 18.96
C ALA A 380 28.79 -22.96 18.81
N ALA A 381 28.80 -23.80 19.85
CA ALA A 381 29.48 -25.08 19.86
C ALA A 381 28.71 -26.18 19.09
N THR A 382 29.42 -27.24 18.68
CA THR A 382 28.79 -28.44 18.10
C THR A 382 28.07 -29.26 19.19
N PRO A 383 27.12 -30.15 18.83
CA PRO A 383 26.45 -31.03 19.78
C PRO A 383 27.43 -31.87 20.61
N GLU A 384 28.49 -32.37 20.01
CA GLU A 384 29.54 -33.17 20.68
C GLU A 384 30.27 -32.36 21.74
N GLN A 385 30.58 -31.10 21.48
CA GLN A 385 31.20 -30.18 22.42
C GLN A 385 30.26 -29.85 23.60
N VAL A 386 28.97 -29.67 23.33
CA VAL A 386 27.95 -29.48 24.37
C VAL A 386 27.82 -30.76 25.21
N GLU A 387 27.75 -31.93 24.61
CA GLU A 387 27.70 -33.21 25.32
C GLU A 387 28.96 -33.43 26.20
N ALA A 388 30.17 -33.18 25.69
CA ALA A 388 31.42 -33.27 26.45
C ALA A 388 31.38 -32.34 27.67
N PHE A 389 30.99 -31.06 27.46
CA PHE A 389 30.85 -30.10 28.56
C PHE A 389 29.88 -30.59 29.62
N LEU A 390 28.71 -31.09 29.25
CA LEU A 390 27.71 -31.60 30.20
C LEU A 390 28.17 -32.80 30.99
N ARG A 391 29.00 -33.66 30.39
CA ARG A 391 29.59 -34.86 31.06
C ARG A 391 30.68 -34.49 32.06
N GLU A 392 31.42 -33.39 31.89
CA GLU A 392 32.47 -32.89 32.78
C GLU A 392 31.91 -32.17 34.01
N GLN A 393 30.67 -31.75 34.02
CA GLN A 393 30.02 -31.01 35.11
C GLN A 393 29.36 -31.93 36.18
N LYS A 394 29.82 -33.18 36.30
CA LYS A 394 29.34 -34.13 37.31
C LYS A 394 29.87 -33.85 38.71
#